data_2a37f884ad93d44074ca28d4882a4b5d
#
_entry.id   2a37f884ad93d44074ca28d4882a4b5d
#
_cell.length_a   1.000
_cell.length_b   1.000
_cell.length_c   1.000
_cell.angle_alpha   90.00
_cell.angle_beta   90.00
_cell.angle_gamma   90.00
#
_symmetry.space_group_name_H-M   'P 1'
#
loop_
_entity.id
_entity.type
_entity.pdbx_description
1 polymer ?
#
loop_
_entity_poly.entity_id
_entity_poly.type
_entity_poly.pdbx_seq_one_letter_code
_entity_poly.pdbx_strand_id
1 'polypeptide(L)'
;MSQHGDNGSQHAADEPRNPGRRIFLRAAAATAAVASGVVATGAAAGSAAAAPVGAAPAPALAAAPGGFPNYRYLKTLLTPSQLKYNPTGEIIFPCIRGVYDKLADPLGRYYLYYGPHDAPGGICLAYGDSLEGPFTEYTANPIVSNNWQPHYQVSHVASPHVVWRADLKELWLYFHGENGTTRLARSKNGITFTYDKVVLTTAMMPAGSTETSYARVFAHELPSRGAHYVMLFMLNNKSNHRDIAWGWSSDGRNWTFDQTPLVRHSDVGANNIGGPHLLSRDGSTYVVYNTSKENGGNLLITEVGNDFSRRNHLGLFYDSANTPPDNGRSAAPSFGTDRGVPYMVYEAGERLQGSIAVARG
;
A
#
# COMPACT_ATOMS: atom_id res chain seq x y z
N MET A 1 -15.92 15.19 67.38
CA MET A 1 -16.90 14.07 67.55
C MET A 1 -17.30 13.58 66.18
N SER A 2 -16.96 12.31 65.94
CA SER A 2 -17.52 11.32 65.02
C SER A 2 -17.52 11.67 63.54
N GLN A 3 -16.60 11.09 62.74
CA GLN A 3 -16.47 9.69 62.24
C GLN A 3 -17.64 9.22 61.40
N HIS A 4 -17.35 8.88 60.22
CA HIS A 4 -17.54 7.70 59.37
C HIS A 4 -17.59 8.16 57.93
N GLY A 5 -16.77 7.77 56.99
CA GLY A 5 -16.34 6.42 56.60
C GLY A 5 -17.34 5.84 55.59
N ASP A 6 -17.08 5.73 54.32
CA ASP A 6 -16.70 4.49 53.78
C ASP A 6 -16.77 4.44 52.21
N ASN A 7 -15.82 3.80 51.66
CA ASN A 7 -15.78 2.95 50.42
C ASN A 7 -16.55 3.41 49.15
N GLY A 8 -15.92 3.75 48.07
CA GLY A 8 -15.05 2.86 47.31
C GLY A 8 -15.84 1.88 46.49
N SER A 9 -15.97 2.11 45.21
CA SER A 9 -15.96 1.03 44.26
C SER A 9 -15.53 1.56 42.89
N GLN A 10 -14.34 1.15 42.54
CA GLN A 10 -13.84 1.21 41.19
C GLN A 10 -14.67 0.28 40.30
N HIS A 11 -15.40 0.85 39.35
CA HIS A 11 -15.82 0.11 38.17
C HIS A 11 -14.82 0.33 37.06
N ALA A 12 -13.92 -0.62 36.90
CA ALA A 12 -13.18 -0.82 35.68
C ALA A 12 -14.19 -1.25 34.60
N ALA A 13 -14.34 -0.41 33.58
CA ALA A 13 -15.10 -0.77 32.39
C ALA A 13 -14.28 -1.79 31.59
N ASP A 14 -14.83 -2.99 31.44
CA ASP A 14 -14.31 -4.05 30.59
C ASP A 14 -14.25 -3.57 29.12
N GLU A 15 -13.04 -3.53 28.57
CA GLU A 15 -12.86 -3.45 27.11
C GLU A 15 -13.29 -4.78 26.47
N PRO A 16 -14.05 -4.76 25.37
CA PRO A 16 -14.40 -5.97 24.66
C PRO A 16 -13.15 -6.61 24.02
N ARG A 17 -12.76 -7.76 24.53
CA ARG A 17 -11.70 -8.60 23.97
C ARG A 17 -12.08 -9.04 22.56
N ASN A 18 -11.23 -8.74 21.61
CA ASN A 18 -11.34 -9.15 20.21
C ASN A 18 -11.12 -10.69 20.10
N PRO A 19 -12.12 -11.50 19.66
CA PRO A 19 -12.01 -12.96 19.59
C PRO A 19 -11.51 -13.41 18.21
N GLY A 20 -10.31 -13.04 17.81
CA GLY A 20 -9.75 -13.33 16.48
C GLY A 20 -8.42 -14.04 16.45
N ARG A 21 -7.86 -14.49 17.57
CA ARG A 21 -6.64 -15.32 17.58
C ARG A 21 -6.98 -16.81 17.60
N ARG A 22 -7.14 -17.42 16.43
CA ARG A 22 -7.01 -18.88 16.28
C ARG A 22 -5.57 -19.23 15.96
N ILE A 23 -4.91 -19.82 16.92
CA ILE A 23 -3.60 -20.47 16.78
C ILE A 23 -3.84 -21.77 16.00
N PHE A 24 -3.28 -21.88 14.80
CA PHE A 24 -3.19 -23.14 14.10
C PHE A 24 -1.87 -23.83 14.44
N LEU A 25 -1.96 -24.91 15.19
CA LEU A 25 -0.87 -25.87 15.43
C LEU A 25 -0.54 -26.61 14.11
N ARG A 26 0.73 -26.62 13.76
CA ARG A 26 1.27 -27.39 12.64
C ARG A 26 1.29 -28.87 12.97
N ALA A 27 0.72 -29.68 12.09
CA ALA A 27 1.06 -31.12 12.00
C ALA A 27 1.99 -31.31 10.80
N ALA A 28 3.21 -31.73 11.05
CA ALA A 28 4.16 -32.11 10.01
C ALA A 28 3.91 -33.59 9.66
N ALA A 29 3.63 -33.86 8.38
CA ALA A 29 3.66 -35.22 7.84
C ALA A 29 4.84 -35.33 6.88
N ALA A 30 5.82 -36.13 7.24
CA ALA A 30 6.92 -36.52 6.38
C ALA A 30 6.50 -37.71 5.53
N THR A 31 6.64 -37.63 4.23
CA THR A 31 6.56 -38.77 3.32
C THR A 31 7.88 -38.90 2.55
N ALA A 32 8.52 -40.06 2.81
CA ALA A 32 9.72 -40.47 2.10
C ALA A 32 9.34 -41.05 0.74
N ALA A 33 10.04 -40.65 -0.31
CA ALA A 33 9.97 -41.29 -1.63
C ALA A 33 11.26 -42.01 -1.94
N VAL A 34 11.09 -43.30 -2.27
CA VAL A 34 12.13 -44.24 -2.63
C VAL A 34 12.53 -44.03 -4.09
N ALA A 35 13.81 -43.92 -4.35
CA ALA A 35 14.38 -43.88 -5.70
C ALA A 35 14.63 -45.31 -6.22
N SER A 36 14.16 -45.63 -7.40
CA SER A 36 14.53 -46.81 -8.15
C SER A 36 15.32 -46.39 -9.38
N GLY A 37 16.58 -46.78 -9.42
CA GLY A 37 17.47 -46.59 -10.56
C GLY A 37 17.24 -47.60 -11.70
N VAL A 38 17.36 -47.09 -12.92
CA VAL A 38 17.61 -47.94 -14.10
C VAL A 38 18.85 -47.43 -14.84
N VAL A 39 19.81 -48.29 -14.95
CA VAL A 39 21.00 -48.08 -15.78
C VAL A 39 20.72 -48.56 -17.21
N ALA A 40 20.95 -47.73 -18.18
CA ALA A 40 21.01 -48.14 -19.58
C ALA A 40 22.27 -47.61 -20.24
N THR A 41 23.12 -48.54 -20.65
CA THR A 41 24.32 -48.36 -21.48
C THR A 41 23.92 -48.30 -22.95
N GLY A 42 24.45 -47.33 -23.70
CA GLY A 42 24.22 -47.25 -25.15
C GLY A 42 25.10 -46.25 -25.89
N ALA A 43 26.10 -46.73 -26.55
CA ALA A 43 26.81 -46.34 -27.76
C ALA A 43 26.89 -44.86 -28.20
N ALA A 44 28.11 -44.40 -28.36
CA ALA A 44 28.50 -43.16 -29.04
C ALA A 44 28.22 -43.21 -30.55
N ALA A 45 27.51 -42.23 -31.07
CA ALA A 45 27.51 -41.85 -32.46
C ALA A 45 27.78 -40.34 -32.55
N GLY A 46 28.83 -39.99 -33.31
CA GLY A 46 29.21 -38.60 -33.53
C GLY A 46 28.12 -37.81 -34.26
N SER A 47 27.75 -36.69 -33.73
CA SER A 47 26.86 -35.76 -34.40
C SER A 47 27.58 -34.44 -34.69
N ALA A 48 27.49 -34.03 -35.94
CA ALA A 48 27.92 -32.73 -36.44
C ALA A 48 27.24 -31.60 -35.63
N ALA A 49 28.06 -30.62 -35.27
CA ALA A 49 27.54 -29.42 -34.60
C ALA A 49 26.60 -28.65 -35.54
N ALA A 50 25.33 -28.64 -35.24
CA ALA A 50 24.36 -27.72 -35.83
C ALA A 50 24.60 -26.31 -35.29
N ALA A 51 24.68 -25.32 -36.18
CA ALA A 51 24.74 -23.90 -35.81
C ALA A 51 23.57 -23.53 -34.90
N PRO A 52 23.76 -22.63 -33.93
CA PRO A 52 22.68 -22.22 -33.06
C PRO A 52 21.59 -21.54 -33.89
N VAL A 53 20.43 -22.17 -33.96
CA VAL A 53 19.21 -21.53 -34.45
C VAL A 53 18.94 -20.35 -33.52
N GLY A 54 18.98 -19.12 -34.06
CA GLY A 54 18.65 -17.92 -33.32
C GLY A 54 17.32 -18.10 -32.62
N ALA A 55 17.33 -17.96 -31.29
CA ALA A 55 16.09 -18.00 -30.48
C ALA A 55 15.12 -16.98 -31.05
N ALA A 56 13.94 -17.43 -31.44
CA ALA A 56 12.85 -16.53 -31.82
C ALA A 56 12.63 -15.52 -30.70
N PRO A 57 12.41 -14.22 -31.01
CA PRO A 57 12.13 -13.25 -29.99
C PRO A 57 10.92 -13.74 -29.19
N ALA A 58 11.04 -13.69 -27.85
CA ALA A 58 9.94 -14.04 -26.97
C ALA A 58 8.70 -13.22 -27.39
N PRO A 59 7.50 -13.81 -27.45
CA PRO A 59 6.31 -13.09 -27.82
C PRO A 59 6.15 -11.88 -26.92
N ALA A 60 5.89 -10.72 -27.52
CA ALA A 60 5.60 -9.49 -26.75
C ALA A 60 4.42 -9.81 -25.82
N LEU A 61 4.65 -9.65 -24.52
CA LEU A 61 3.61 -9.87 -23.51
C LEU A 61 2.45 -8.91 -23.78
N ALA A 62 1.23 -9.41 -23.75
CA ALA A 62 0.03 -8.59 -23.87
C ALA A 62 0.10 -7.46 -22.81
N ALA A 63 -0.29 -6.24 -23.20
CA ALA A 63 -0.37 -5.12 -22.26
C ALA A 63 -1.37 -5.45 -21.14
N ALA A 64 -1.12 -4.90 -19.94
CA ALA A 64 -2.10 -4.97 -18.85
C ALA A 64 -3.41 -4.25 -19.28
N PRO A 65 -4.54 -4.59 -18.66
CA PRO A 65 -5.81 -3.91 -18.91
C PRO A 65 -5.67 -2.38 -18.83
N GLY A 66 -6.42 -1.65 -19.67
CA GLY A 66 -6.31 -0.19 -19.78
C GLY A 66 -5.07 0.28 -20.52
N GLY A 67 -4.35 -0.62 -21.23
CA GLY A 67 -3.15 -0.29 -22.02
C GLY A 67 -1.92 0.05 -21.17
N PHE A 68 -1.94 -0.20 -19.87
CA PHE A 68 -0.80 0.01 -18.98
C PHE A 68 0.34 -0.97 -19.28
N PRO A 69 1.60 -0.64 -18.86
CA PRO A 69 2.71 -1.57 -18.94
C PRO A 69 2.41 -2.88 -18.19
N ASN A 70 2.93 -3.98 -18.70
CA ASN A 70 2.88 -5.26 -18.00
C ASN A 70 4.00 -5.32 -16.98
N TYR A 71 3.73 -4.88 -15.76
CA TYR A 71 4.69 -4.83 -14.67
C TYR A 71 5.22 -6.23 -14.33
N ARG A 72 6.54 -6.35 -14.18
CA ARG A 72 7.23 -7.58 -13.78
C ARG A 72 8.09 -7.32 -12.56
N TYR A 73 8.03 -8.22 -11.57
CA TYR A 73 8.92 -8.17 -10.43
C TYR A 73 10.37 -8.04 -10.90
N LEU A 74 11.08 -7.08 -10.34
CA LEU A 74 12.47 -6.84 -10.63
C LEU A 74 13.36 -7.27 -9.45
N LYS A 75 13.07 -6.73 -8.26
CA LYS A 75 13.84 -7.01 -7.03
C LYS A 75 13.11 -6.54 -5.77
N THR A 76 13.55 -7.02 -4.63
CA THR A 76 13.18 -6.47 -3.33
C THR A 76 14.02 -5.22 -3.04
N LEU A 77 13.36 -4.15 -2.59
CA LEU A 77 13.99 -2.88 -2.21
C LEU A 77 14.35 -2.82 -0.73
N LEU A 78 13.42 -3.23 0.13
CA LEU A 78 13.58 -3.21 1.59
C LEU A 78 12.96 -4.45 2.21
N THR A 79 13.64 -4.99 3.22
CA THR A 79 13.12 -6.04 4.09
C THR A 79 13.13 -5.56 5.55
N PRO A 80 12.26 -6.08 6.42
CA PRO A 80 12.26 -5.70 7.83
C PRO A 80 13.61 -5.89 8.53
N SER A 81 14.34 -6.93 8.18
CA SER A 81 15.65 -7.24 8.80
C SER A 81 16.77 -6.24 8.47
N GLN A 82 16.59 -5.41 7.42
CA GLN A 82 17.55 -4.39 7.02
C GLN A 82 17.34 -3.05 7.75
N LEU A 83 16.20 -2.90 8.46
CA LEU A 83 15.79 -1.63 9.06
C LEU A 83 16.19 -1.56 10.52
N LYS A 84 16.67 -0.38 10.96
CA LYS A 84 16.95 -0.07 12.34
C LYS A 84 15.67 0.21 13.11
N TYR A 85 14.76 1.00 12.53
CA TYR A 85 13.43 1.22 13.09
C TYR A 85 12.46 0.16 12.56
N ASN A 86 12.25 -0.87 13.35
CA ASN A 86 11.36 -1.99 12.99
C ASN A 86 10.73 -2.60 14.26
N PRO A 87 9.80 -1.88 14.92
CA PRO A 87 9.26 -2.31 16.21
C PRO A 87 8.38 -3.57 16.14
N THR A 88 7.85 -3.91 14.95
CA THR A 88 6.88 -5.00 14.78
C THR A 88 7.31 -6.09 13.80
N GLY A 89 8.47 -5.93 13.15
CA GLY A 89 8.90 -6.83 12.08
C GLY A 89 8.09 -6.71 10.79
N GLU A 90 7.32 -5.64 10.64
CA GLU A 90 6.46 -5.38 9.49
C GLU A 90 6.92 -4.16 8.70
N ILE A 91 6.77 -4.21 7.39
CA ILE A 91 7.00 -3.07 6.49
C ILE A 91 5.91 -3.05 5.43
N ILE A 92 5.11 -1.98 5.41
CA ILE A 92 3.93 -1.89 4.57
C ILE A 92 3.76 -0.53 3.91
N PHE A 93 2.84 -0.49 2.98
CA PHE A 93 2.21 0.68 2.37
C PHE A 93 3.23 1.67 1.80
N PRO A 94 4.03 1.26 0.82
CA PRO A 94 5.03 2.14 0.22
C PRO A 94 4.38 3.33 -0.49
N CYS A 95 5.01 4.49 -0.36
CA CYS A 95 4.69 5.67 -1.14
C CYS A 95 5.97 6.25 -1.72
N ILE A 96 6.19 6.03 -3.01
CA ILE A 96 7.38 6.52 -3.72
C ILE A 96 7.13 7.92 -4.29
N ARG A 97 8.12 8.84 -4.14
CA ARG A 97 8.06 10.20 -4.67
C ARG A 97 9.41 10.63 -5.25
N GLY A 98 9.39 11.09 -6.49
CA GLY A 98 10.50 11.85 -7.07
C GLY A 98 10.52 13.25 -6.45
N VAL A 99 11.65 13.63 -5.85
CA VAL A 99 11.83 14.91 -5.13
C VAL A 99 12.95 15.77 -5.71
N TYR A 100 13.73 15.24 -6.65
CA TYR A 100 14.92 15.86 -7.24
C TYR A 100 14.65 17.19 -7.98
N ASP A 101 13.43 17.37 -8.46
CA ASP A 101 12.96 18.57 -9.18
C ASP A 101 12.05 19.46 -8.31
N LYS A 102 11.89 19.13 -7.02
CA LYS A 102 10.94 19.78 -6.11
C LYS A 102 11.61 20.38 -4.89
N LEU A 103 12.60 19.70 -4.35
CA LEU A 103 13.31 20.11 -3.14
C LEU A 103 14.68 20.70 -3.50
N ALA A 104 15.12 21.71 -2.74
CA ALA A 104 16.40 22.39 -2.98
C ALA A 104 17.60 21.49 -2.65
N ASP A 105 17.48 20.68 -1.59
CA ASP A 105 18.57 19.84 -1.08
C ASP A 105 18.02 18.49 -0.59
N PRO A 106 17.56 17.60 -1.50
CA PRO A 106 17.05 16.30 -1.12
C PRO A 106 18.18 15.32 -0.78
N LEU A 107 17.92 14.37 0.13
CA LEU A 107 18.85 13.30 0.50
C LEU A 107 19.13 12.33 -0.67
N GLY A 108 18.28 12.29 -1.68
CA GLY A 108 18.36 11.50 -2.88
C GLY A 108 17.27 11.89 -3.86
N ARG A 109 17.29 11.36 -5.07
CA ARG A 109 16.30 11.68 -6.12
C ARG A 109 14.90 11.24 -5.75
N TYR A 110 14.78 10.13 -5.01
CA TYR A 110 13.51 9.49 -4.63
C TYR A 110 13.43 9.32 -3.13
N TYR A 111 12.26 9.63 -2.58
CA TYR A 111 11.87 9.35 -1.22
C TYR A 111 10.85 8.21 -1.22
N LEU A 112 11.10 7.19 -0.44
CA LEU A 112 10.23 6.06 -0.20
C LEU A 112 9.71 6.15 1.24
N TYR A 113 8.46 6.57 1.38
CA TYR A 113 7.77 6.57 2.67
C TYR A 113 7.11 5.21 2.88
N TYR A 114 7.17 4.71 4.10
CA TYR A 114 6.62 3.42 4.51
C TYR A 114 6.38 3.40 6.01
N GLY A 115 5.87 2.31 6.55
CA GLY A 115 5.77 2.14 8.00
C GLY A 115 5.47 0.71 8.42
N PRO A 116 5.75 0.36 9.70
CA PRO A 116 5.10 -0.75 10.35
C PRO A 116 3.63 -0.37 10.62
N HIS A 117 2.72 -1.33 10.54
CA HIS A 117 1.29 -1.07 10.77
C HIS A 117 0.89 -1.21 12.23
N ASP A 118 1.32 -2.32 12.85
CA ASP A 118 0.95 -2.61 14.24
C ASP A 118 1.63 -1.66 15.23
N ALA A 119 1.02 -1.51 16.42
CA ALA A 119 1.52 -0.58 17.43
C ALA A 119 3.00 -0.81 17.79
N PRO A 120 3.78 0.26 17.91
CA PRO A 120 3.41 1.67 17.88
C PRO A 120 3.26 2.27 16.47
N GLY A 121 3.55 1.51 15.40
CA GLY A 121 3.57 2.02 14.06
C GLY A 121 4.71 3.02 13.82
N GLY A 122 4.48 3.95 12.93
CA GLY A 122 5.41 5.02 12.56
C GLY A 122 5.38 5.30 11.07
N ILE A 123 5.58 6.56 10.70
CA ILE A 123 5.88 6.90 9.31
C ILE A 123 7.40 6.98 9.18
N CYS A 124 7.94 6.17 8.29
CA CYS A 124 9.37 6.04 8.04
C CYS A 124 9.73 6.55 6.64
N LEU A 125 10.99 6.89 6.46
CA LEU A 125 11.57 7.35 5.21
C LEU A 125 12.81 6.52 4.87
N ALA A 126 12.91 6.13 3.60
CA ALA A 126 14.16 5.75 2.95
C ALA A 126 14.34 6.61 1.70
N TYR A 127 15.58 6.76 1.24
CA TYR A 127 15.91 7.59 0.08
C TYR A 127 16.93 6.90 -0.82
N GLY A 128 16.90 7.24 -2.11
CA GLY A 128 17.81 6.68 -3.11
C GLY A 128 17.80 7.49 -4.40
N ASP A 129 18.71 7.16 -5.32
CA ASP A 129 18.89 7.90 -6.57
C ASP A 129 18.27 7.21 -7.79
N SER A 130 17.71 6.03 -7.60
CA SER A 130 16.98 5.26 -8.62
C SER A 130 15.77 4.56 -7.99
N LEU A 131 14.71 4.35 -8.79
CA LEU A 131 13.57 3.52 -8.38
C LEU A 131 13.94 2.04 -8.23
N GLU A 132 15.06 1.62 -8.79
CA GLU A 132 15.62 0.28 -8.58
C GLU A 132 16.48 0.19 -7.31
N GLY A 133 16.61 1.29 -6.55
CA GLY A 133 17.46 1.38 -5.37
C GLY A 133 18.96 1.41 -5.69
N PRO A 134 19.85 1.21 -4.71
CA PRO A 134 19.48 0.91 -3.32
C PRO A 134 18.79 2.09 -2.62
N PHE A 135 17.95 1.76 -1.62
CA PHE A 135 17.37 2.74 -0.71
C PHE A 135 18.08 2.68 0.64
N THR A 136 18.44 3.86 1.16
CA THR A 136 19.04 4.03 2.49
C THR A 136 17.97 4.45 3.48
N GLU A 137 17.84 3.73 4.58
CA GLU A 137 16.94 4.11 5.67
C GLU A 137 17.38 5.45 6.27
N TYR A 138 16.43 6.37 6.48
CA TYR A 138 16.70 7.61 7.20
C TYR A 138 17.00 7.33 8.67
N THR A 139 18.11 7.86 9.16
CA THR A 139 18.67 7.46 10.47
C THR A 139 17.82 7.87 11.66
N ALA A 140 16.96 8.90 11.52
CA ALA A 140 16.08 9.39 12.57
C ALA A 140 14.61 8.92 12.38
N ASN A 141 14.40 7.77 11.75
CA ASN A 141 13.07 7.15 11.73
C ASN A 141 12.58 6.79 13.14
N PRO A 142 11.27 6.88 13.41
CA PRO A 142 10.23 7.33 12.51
C PRO A 142 10.18 8.85 12.39
N ILE A 143 9.92 9.39 11.19
CA ILE A 143 9.74 10.83 10.98
C ILE A 143 8.39 11.35 11.50
N VAL A 144 7.41 10.47 11.71
CA VAL A 144 6.17 10.74 12.44
C VAL A 144 5.87 9.56 13.33
N SER A 145 5.69 9.81 14.63
CA SER A 145 5.39 8.79 15.63
C SER A 145 3.90 8.77 16.01
N ASN A 146 3.48 7.75 16.77
CA ASN A 146 2.14 7.64 17.32
C ASN A 146 1.86 8.60 18.48
N ASN A 147 2.86 9.31 18.94
CA ASN A 147 2.76 10.37 19.96
C ASN A 147 3.30 11.68 19.40
N TRP A 148 2.41 12.59 19.06
CA TRP A 148 2.74 13.92 18.51
C TRP A 148 2.00 15.02 19.29
N GLN A 149 2.47 15.29 20.49
CA GLN A 149 1.88 16.32 21.34
C GLN A 149 2.07 17.74 20.77
N PRO A 150 1.09 18.65 20.96
CA PRO A 150 -0.20 18.46 21.66
C PRO A 150 -1.32 17.89 20.77
N HIS A 151 -1.01 17.39 19.56
CA HIS A 151 -2.01 17.08 18.51
C HIS A 151 -2.68 15.74 18.72
N TYR A 152 -1.93 14.69 19.05
CA TYR A 152 -2.47 13.35 19.31
C TYR A 152 -1.49 12.46 20.09
N GLN A 153 -2.08 11.45 20.71
CA GLN A 153 -1.43 10.24 21.20
C GLN A 153 -2.35 9.08 20.91
N VAL A 154 -1.91 8.14 20.07
CA VAL A 154 -2.73 7.06 19.52
C VAL A 154 -1.98 5.74 19.60
N SER A 155 -2.68 4.62 19.42
CA SER A 155 -2.07 3.29 19.46
C SER A 155 -0.98 3.12 18.40
N HIS A 156 -1.24 3.58 17.17
CA HIS A 156 -0.32 3.51 16.04
C HIS A 156 -0.60 4.59 15.01
N VAL A 157 0.37 4.84 14.15
CA VAL A 157 0.23 5.58 12.89
C VAL A 157 0.87 4.77 11.77
N ALA A 158 0.27 4.79 10.57
CA ALA A 158 0.75 4.02 9.43
C ALA A 158 0.26 4.59 8.09
N SER A 159 0.61 3.90 7.00
CA SER A 159 0.10 4.08 5.63
C SER A 159 0.28 5.49 5.09
N PRO A 160 1.53 5.92 4.93
CA PRO A 160 1.84 7.25 4.42
C PRO A 160 1.44 7.42 2.95
N HIS A 161 0.90 8.57 2.62
CA HIS A 161 0.81 9.03 1.25
C HIS A 161 1.20 10.50 1.15
N VAL A 162 2.17 10.81 0.31
CA VAL A 162 2.73 12.16 0.17
C VAL A 162 2.35 12.74 -1.19
N VAL A 163 1.89 13.98 -1.20
CA VAL A 163 1.54 14.75 -2.41
C VAL A 163 2.39 16.01 -2.48
N TRP A 164 2.90 16.35 -3.67
CA TRP A 164 3.52 17.63 -3.92
C TRP A 164 2.48 18.71 -4.19
N ARG A 165 2.51 19.78 -3.42
CA ARG A 165 1.72 21.00 -3.62
C ARG A 165 2.60 22.03 -4.30
N ALA A 166 2.47 22.13 -5.62
CA ALA A 166 3.32 23.01 -6.43
C ALA A 166 3.10 24.50 -6.13
N ASP A 167 1.87 24.87 -5.79
CA ASP A 167 1.46 26.24 -5.43
C ASP A 167 2.09 26.71 -4.10
N LEU A 168 2.31 25.78 -3.16
CA LEU A 168 2.88 26.06 -1.84
C LEU A 168 4.36 25.67 -1.72
N LYS A 169 4.88 24.92 -2.70
CA LYS A 169 6.20 24.28 -2.67
C LYS A 169 6.38 23.44 -1.40
N GLU A 170 5.38 22.60 -1.11
CA GLU A 170 5.33 21.73 0.07
C GLU A 170 5.01 20.30 -0.31
N LEU A 171 5.50 19.35 0.48
CA LEU A 171 5.07 17.97 0.52
C LEU A 171 4.03 17.80 1.62
N TRP A 172 2.85 17.31 1.25
CA TRP A 172 1.74 17.06 2.16
C TRP A 172 1.60 15.58 2.41
N LEU A 173 1.73 15.18 3.66
CA LEU A 173 1.65 13.80 4.13
C LEU A 173 0.27 13.53 4.71
N TYR A 174 -0.44 12.56 4.11
CA TYR A 174 -1.64 11.96 4.65
C TYR A 174 -1.26 10.61 5.27
N PHE A 175 -1.75 10.36 6.47
CA PHE A 175 -1.46 9.12 7.20
C PHE A 175 -2.61 8.82 8.16
N HIS A 176 -2.83 7.55 8.47
CA HIS A 176 -3.84 7.19 9.45
C HIS A 176 -3.21 6.87 10.81
N GLY A 177 -4.04 6.95 11.85
CA GLY A 177 -3.82 6.39 13.16
C GLY A 177 -5.12 5.80 13.67
N GLU A 178 -5.06 4.65 14.35
CA GLU A 178 -6.21 3.93 14.88
C GLU A 178 -7.20 3.47 13.80
N ASN A 179 -6.75 3.31 12.56
CA ASN A 179 -7.52 2.89 11.38
C ASN A 179 -8.80 3.70 11.07
N GLY A 180 -9.29 4.49 12.00
CA GLY A 180 -10.52 5.29 11.86
C GLY A 180 -10.31 6.75 11.56
N THR A 181 -9.06 7.23 11.54
CA THR A 181 -8.75 8.66 11.42
C THR A 181 -7.57 8.90 10.49
N THR A 182 -7.76 9.66 9.40
CA THR A 182 -6.69 10.14 8.54
C THR A 182 -6.34 11.59 8.88
N ARG A 183 -5.05 11.85 9.02
CA ARG A 183 -4.45 13.13 9.37
C ARG A 183 -3.62 13.69 8.24
N LEU A 184 -3.46 15.01 8.23
CA LEU A 184 -2.61 15.77 7.31
C LEU A 184 -1.47 16.42 8.10
N ALA A 185 -0.27 16.33 7.57
CA ALA A 185 0.90 17.11 7.98
C ALA A 185 1.62 17.67 6.74
N ARG A 186 2.40 18.75 6.91
CA ARG A 186 3.02 19.48 5.80
C ARG A 186 4.51 19.64 6.03
N SER A 187 5.29 19.62 4.95
CA SER A 187 6.75 19.74 5.00
C SER A 187 7.30 20.47 3.78
N LYS A 188 8.38 21.24 3.97
CA LYS A 188 9.17 21.84 2.88
C LYS A 188 10.32 20.97 2.41
N ASN A 189 10.76 20.00 3.23
CA ASN A 189 11.90 19.12 2.94
C ASN A 189 11.53 17.63 2.86
N GLY A 190 10.27 17.26 3.16
CA GLY A 190 9.79 15.87 3.14
C GLY A 190 10.29 15.00 4.29
N ILE A 191 10.95 15.59 5.29
CA ILE A 191 11.52 14.91 6.45
C ILE A 191 10.90 15.45 7.74
N THR A 192 10.95 16.76 7.92
CA THR A 192 10.37 17.42 9.08
C THR A 192 8.97 17.90 8.73
N PHE A 193 7.97 17.31 9.35
CA PHE A 193 6.57 17.63 9.13
C PHE A 193 6.00 18.47 10.27
N THR A 194 5.10 19.38 9.93
CA THR A 194 4.25 20.12 10.86
C THR A 194 2.82 19.59 10.74
N TYR A 195 2.24 19.21 11.87
CA TYR A 195 0.84 18.76 11.92
C TYR A 195 -0.10 19.86 11.43
N ASP A 196 -1.11 19.47 10.65
CA ASP A 196 -2.14 20.41 10.18
C ASP A 196 -3.51 20.09 10.82
N LYS A 197 -4.12 18.98 10.46
CA LYS A 197 -5.47 18.65 10.94
C LYS A 197 -5.87 17.18 10.67
N VAL A 198 -6.98 16.77 11.25
CA VAL A 198 -7.74 15.58 10.82
C VAL A 198 -8.49 15.91 9.54
N VAL A 199 -8.46 15.03 8.54
CA VAL A 199 -9.11 15.22 7.24
C VAL A 199 -10.19 14.19 6.93
N LEU A 200 -10.15 13.00 7.57
CA LEU A 200 -11.17 11.95 7.40
C LEU A 200 -11.33 11.20 8.72
N THR A 201 -12.58 10.89 9.08
CA THR A 201 -12.94 9.99 10.18
C THR A 201 -14.07 9.06 9.77
N THR A 202 -14.26 7.96 10.48
CA THR A 202 -15.41 7.05 10.26
C THR A 202 -16.76 7.75 10.42
N ALA A 203 -16.85 8.80 11.26
CA ALA A 203 -18.07 9.59 11.44
C ALA A 203 -18.50 10.39 10.20
N MET A 204 -17.60 10.60 9.24
CA MET A 204 -17.89 11.27 7.97
C MET A 204 -18.45 10.31 6.90
N MET A 205 -18.53 9.02 7.21
CA MET A 205 -18.95 7.96 6.32
C MET A 205 -20.30 7.37 6.76
N PRO A 206 -20.95 6.50 5.95
CA PRO A 206 -22.23 5.90 6.30
C PRO A 206 -22.23 5.23 7.67
N ALA A 207 -23.37 5.26 8.35
CA ALA A 207 -23.53 4.59 9.62
C ALA A 207 -23.15 3.10 9.53
N GLY A 208 -22.34 2.63 10.48
CA GLY A 208 -21.83 1.27 10.48
C GLY A 208 -20.42 1.13 9.88
N SER A 209 -19.82 2.20 9.39
CA SER A 209 -18.40 2.24 9.04
C SER A 209 -17.54 2.05 10.29
N THR A 210 -16.56 1.13 10.20
CA THR A 210 -15.69 0.78 11.32
C THR A 210 -14.23 1.20 11.10
N GLU A 211 -13.86 1.46 9.83
CA GLU A 211 -12.50 1.83 9.47
C GLU A 211 -12.52 2.72 8.22
N THR A 212 -11.64 3.74 8.21
CA THR A 212 -11.37 4.64 7.07
C THR A 212 -9.86 4.83 6.96
N SER A 213 -9.18 3.84 6.42
CA SER A 213 -7.71 3.78 6.42
C SER A 213 -7.12 3.70 5.01
N TYR A 214 -5.80 3.68 4.93
CA TYR A 214 -5.06 3.56 3.67
C TYR A 214 -5.36 4.67 2.66
N ALA A 215 -5.59 5.89 3.14
CA ALA A 215 -5.92 7.03 2.30
C ALA A 215 -4.76 7.41 1.38
N ARG A 216 -5.08 7.62 0.12
CA ARG A 216 -4.18 8.19 -0.89
C ARG A 216 -4.83 9.38 -1.57
N VAL A 217 -4.09 10.47 -1.70
CA VAL A 217 -4.57 11.72 -2.29
C VAL A 217 -3.82 12.01 -3.58
N PHE A 218 -4.55 12.43 -4.59
CA PHE A 218 -4.02 12.72 -5.92
C PHE A 218 -4.49 14.09 -6.40
N ALA A 219 -3.62 14.84 -7.07
CA ALA A 219 -4.05 15.96 -7.87
C ALA A 219 -4.85 15.41 -9.05
N HIS A 220 -6.12 15.80 -9.13
CA HIS A 220 -7.05 15.37 -10.16
C HIS A 220 -8.19 16.38 -10.29
N GLU A 221 -8.36 16.92 -11.48
CA GLU A 221 -9.37 17.92 -11.73
C GLU A 221 -10.76 17.30 -11.87
N LEU A 222 -11.71 17.80 -11.07
CA LEU A 222 -13.13 17.47 -11.14
C LEU A 222 -13.94 18.75 -11.31
N PRO A 223 -14.01 19.32 -12.53
CA PRO A 223 -14.66 20.63 -12.76
C PRO A 223 -16.12 20.66 -12.33
N SER A 224 -16.87 19.56 -12.53
CA SER A 224 -18.26 19.43 -12.12
C SER A 224 -18.50 19.51 -10.60
N ARG A 225 -17.42 19.33 -9.81
CA ARG A 225 -17.44 19.40 -8.34
C ARG A 225 -16.61 20.57 -7.79
N GLY A 226 -16.00 21.38 -8.64
CA GLY A 226 -15.11 22.47 -8.24
C GLY A 226 -13.92 21.97 -7.42
N ALA A 227 -13.40 20.76 -7.73
CA ALA A 227 -12.36 20.11 -6.97
C ALA A 227 -11.09 19.86 -7.79
N HIS A 228 -9.94 19.94 -7.12
CA HIS A 228 -8.60 19.77 -7.69
C HIS A 228 -7.87 18.53 -7.11
N TYR A 229 -8.47 17.89 -6.12
CA TYR A 229 -7.90 16.71 -5.43
C TYR A 229 -8.96 15.65 -5.22
N VAL A 230 -8.50 14.40 -5.32
CA VAL A 230 -9.29 13.20 -5.01
C VAL A 230 -8.57 12.41 -3.93
N MET A 231 -9.30 11.92 -2.95
CA MET A 231 -8.86 10.95 -1.96
C MET A 231 -9.51 9.60 -2.25
N LEU A 232 -8.71 8.55 -2.33
CA LEU A 232 -9.15 7.16 -2.31
C LEU A 232 -8.76 6.56 -0.96
N PHE A 233 -9.62 5.73 -0.38
CA PHE A 233 -9.33 5.07 0.89
C PHE A 233 -10.08 3.75 1.02
N MET A 234 -9.66 2.92 1.96
CA MET A 234 -10.35 1.70 2.32
C MET A 234 -11.44 2.01 3.35
N LEU A 235 -12.66 1.55 3.08
CA LEU A 235 -13.81 1.66 3.97
C LEU A 235 -14.21 0.27 4.45
N ASN A 236 -14.15 0.02 5.75
CA ASN A 236 -14.59 -1.22 6.36
C ASN A 236 -15.93 -1.04 7.07
N ASN A 237 -16.74 -2.09 7.13
CA ASN A 237 -18.02 -2.13 7.77
C ASN A 237 -18.07 -3.16 8.92
N LYS A 238 -19.20 -3.21 9.64
CA LYS A 238 -19.41 -4.11 10.80
C LYS A 238 -19.30 -5.61 10.44
N SER A 239 -19.52 -5.97 9.16
CA SER A 239 -19.38 -7.35 8.68
C SER A 239 -17.95 -7.68 8.26
N ASN A 240 -17.00 -6.74 8.47
CA ASN A 240 -15.61 -6.82 8.07
C ASN A 240 -15.41 -7.01 6.56
N HIS A 241 -16.27 -6.36 5.77
CA HIS A 241 -16.11 -6.23 4.34
C HIS A 241 -15.52 -4.87 3.98
N ARG A 242 -14.46 -4.89 3.20
CA ARG A 242 -13.67 -3.73 2.82
C ARG A 242 -13.90 -3.37 1.37
N ASP A 243 -14.26 -2.11 1.15
CA ASP A 243 -14.50 -1.50 -0.15
C ASP A 243 -13.50 -0.36 -0.40
N ILE A 244 -13.40 0.12 -1.64
CA ILE A 244 -12.71 1.37 -1.96
C ILE A 244 -13.75 2.49 -1.97
N ALA A 245 -13.56 3.46 -1.07
CA ALA A 245 -14.34 4.69 -1.01
C ALA A 245 -13.51 5.88 -1.51
N TRP A 246 -14.16 7.02 -1.68
CA TRP A 246 -13.52 8.21 -2.23
C TRP A 246 -14.16 9.51 -1.76
N GLY A 247 -13.43 10.60 -1.99
CA GLY A 247 -13.88 11.95 -1.77
C GLY A 247 -13.11 12.94 -2.63
N TRP A 248 -13.53 14.20 -2.61
CA TRP A 248 -12.94 15.27 -3.40
C TRP A 248 -12.76 16.54 -2.58
N SER A 249 -11.84 17.38 -3.01
CA SER A 249 -11.48 18.63 -2.32
C SER A 249 -10.95 19.65 -3.30
N SER A 250 -11.25 20.92 -3.08
CA SER A 250 -10.65 22.03 -3.83
C SER A 250 -9.26 22.42 -3.31
N ASP A 251 -8.95 22.13 -2.03
CA ASP A 251 -7.75 22.61 -1.36
C ASP A 251 -6.86 21.50 -0.77
N GLY A 252 -7.34 20.23 -0.76
CA GLY A 252 -6.67 19.08 -0.15
C GLY A 252 -6.79 19.04 1.38
N ARG A 253 -7.49 19.99 2.00
CA ARG A 253 -7.65 20.10 3.46
C ARG A 253 -9.08 19.87 3.93
N ASN A 254 -10.04 20.35 3.14
CA ASN A 254 -11.46 20.23 3.41
C ASN A 254 -12.07 19.31 2.36
N TRP A 255 -12.75 18.25 2.82
CA TRP A 255 -13.15 17.13 1.98
C TRP A 255 -14.66 16.92 2.00
N THR A 256 -15.20 16.57 0.85
CA THR A 256 -16.53 15.99 0.69
C THR A 256 -16.36 14.53 0.29
N PHE A 257 -17.08 13.62 0.96
CA PHE A 257 -16.99 12.19 0.71
C PHE A 257 -18.27 11.64 0.08
N ASP A 258 -18.12 10.82 -0.94
CA ASP A 258 -19.23 10.05 -1.48
C ASP A 258 -19.64 8.99 -0.46
N GLN A 259 -20.94 8.87 -0.22
CA GLN A 259 -21.47 7.92 0.75
C GLN A 259 -21.62 6.51 0.17
N THR A 260 -21.39 6.37 -1.14
CA THR A 260 -21.36 5.09 -1.86
C THR A 260 -19.93 4.72 -2.20
N PRO A 261 -19.48 3.48 -1.93
CA PRO A 261 -18.17 3.03 -2.34
C PRO A 261 -17.93 3.17 -3.85
N LEU A 262 -16.73 3.56 -4.21
CA LEU A 262 -16.28 3.66 -5.60
C LEU A 262 -16.16 2.28 -6.26
N VAL A 263 -15.60 1.32 -5.53
CA VAL A 263 -15.52 -0.09 -5.92
C VAL A 263 -15.93 -0.93 -4.72
N ARG A 264 -16.88 -1.82 -4.90
CA ARG A 264 -17.30 -2.78 -3.87
C ARG A 264 -16.53 -4.09 -4.04
N HIS A 265 -16.17 -4.70 -2.93
CA HIS A 265 -15.57 -6.04 -2.93
C HIS A 265 -16.41 -7.07 -3.69
N SER A 266 -17.74 -7.01 -3.55
CA SER A 266 -18.70 -7.90 -4.22
C SER A 266 -18.70 -7.74 -5.73
N ASP A 267 -18.46 -6.53 -6.26
CA ASP A 267 -18.50 -6.26 -7.70
C ASP A 267 -17.36 -6.95 -8.45
N VAL A 268 -16.30 -7.33 -7.72
CA VAL A 268 -15.11 -7.99 -8.25
C VAL A 268 -14.93 -9.41 -7.70
N GLY A 269 -15.94 -9.95 -7.01
CA GLY A 269 -15.94 -11.32 -6.49
C GLY A 269 -14.90 -11.56 -5.38
N ALA A 270 -14.53 -10.51 -4.62
CA ALA A 270 -13.58 -10.60 -3.53
C ALA A 270 -14.28 -10.48 -2.18
N ASN A 271 -13.66 -11.01 -1.11
CA ASN A 271 -14.11 -10.80 0.26
C ASN A 271 -13.71 -9.41 0.77
N ASN A 272 -12.52 -8.97 0.39
CA ASN A 272 -11.95 -7.70 0.79
C ASN A 272 -11.07 -7.13 -0.33
N ILE A 273 -11.10 -5.79 -0.47
CA ILE A 273 -10.21 -5.03 -1.32
C ILE A 273 -9.60 -3.87 -0.54
N GLY A 274 -8.43 -3.38 -0.96
CA GLY A 274 -7.73 -2.32 -0.23
C GLY A 274 -6.58 -1.70 -1.00
N GLY A 275 -5.81 -0.80 -0.36
CA GLY A 275 -4.60 -0.20 -0.89
C GLY A 275 -4.77 0.50 -2.25
N PRO A 276 -5.78 1.37 -2.44
CA PRO A 276 -6.08 1.94 -3.75
C PRO A 276 -4.99 2.89 -4.24
N HIS A 277 -4.79 2.93 -5.56
CA HIS A 277 -3.96 3.93 -6.25
C HIS A 277 -4.63 4.40 -7.53
N LEU A 278 -4.57 5.71 -7.77
CA LEU A 278 -5.12 6.34 -8.96
C LEU A 278 -4.11 6.35 -10.09
N LEU A 279 -4.52 5.95 -11.28
CA LEU A 279 -3.74 6.09 -12.51
C LEU A 279 -4.57 6.81 -13.56
N SER A 280 -3.90 7.62 -14.40
CA SER A 280 -4.54 8.26 -15.56
C SER A 280 -3.78 7.87 -16.82
N ARG A 281 -4.53 7.52 -17.88
CA ARG A 281 -3.97 7.18 -19.17
C ARG A 281 -4.99 7.43 -20.28
N ASP A 282 -4.51 7.94 -21.41
CA ASP A 282 -5.27 8.11 -22.66
C ASP A 282 -6.62 8.83 -22.44
N GLY A 283 -6.63 9.84 -21.55
CA GLY A 283 -7.83 10.62 -21.25
C GLY A 283 -8.84 9.92 -20.34
N SER A 284 -8.50 8.79 -19.73
CA SER A 284 -9.33 8.10 -18.73
C SER A 284 -8.61 7.91 -17.40
N THR A 285 -9.36 7.65 -16.35
CA THR A 285 -8.88 7.48 -14.98
C THR A 285 -9.25 6.11 -14.44
N TYR A 286 -8.30 5.50 -13.74
CA TYR A 286 -8.37 4.13 -13.26
C TYR A 286 -7.98 4.06 -11.80
N VAL A 287 -8.51 3.08 -11.09
CA VAL A 287 -8.11 2.72 -9.72
C VAL A 287 -7.54 1.31 -9.73
N VAL A 288 -6.29 1.18 -9.28
CA VAL A 288 -5.64 -0.10 -9.00
C VAL A 288 -5.73 -0.37 -7.50
N TYR A 289 -6.09 -1.58 -7.11
CA TYR A 289 -6.26 -1.97 -5.71
C TYR A 289 -5.95 -3.46 -5.54
N ASN A 290 -5.62 -3.87 -4.32
CA ASN A 290 -5.37 -5.29 -4.03
C ASN A 290 -6.61 -6.01 -3.53
N THR A 291 -6.69 -7.31 -3.82
CA THR A 291 -7.57 -8.26 -3.14
C THR A 291 -6.88 -8.83 -1.90
N SER A 292 -7.65 -9.41 -0.99
CA SER A 292 -7.11 -10.24 0.09
C SER A 292 -6.50 -11.54 -0.43
N LYS A 293 -5.63 -12.18 0.35
CA LYS A 293 -4.89 -13.37 -0.08
C LYS A 293 -5.81 -14.55 -0.45
N GLU A 294 -6.88 -14.75 0.30
CA GLU A 294 -7.88 -15.78 0.02
C GLU A 294 -8.61 -15.58 -1.33
N ASN A 295 -8.51 -14.40 -1.91
CA ASN A 295 -9.01 -14.07 -3.25
C ASN A 295 -7.88 -13.89 -4.27
N GLY A 296 -6.75 -14.56 -4.07
CA GLY A 296 -5.60 -14.58 -4.97
C GLY A 296 -4.52 -13.56 -4.64
N GLY A 297 -4.77 -12.58 -3.75
CA GLY A 297 -3.78 -11.58 -3.33
C GLY A 297 -3.21 -10.71 -4.46
N ASN A 298 -3.98 -10.53 -5.53
CA ASN A 298 -3.58 -9.87 -6.77
C ASN A 298 -3.93 -8.38 -6.74
N LEU A 299 -3.35 -7.61 -7.67
CA LEU A 299 -3.83 -6.27 -7.97
C LEU A 299 -4.85 -6.34 -9.11
N LEU A 300 -6.01 -5.72 -8.90
CA LEU A 300 -7.05 -5.52 -9.89
C LEU A 300 -7.11 -4.06 -10.33
N ILE A 301 -7.77 -3.80 -11.46
CA ILE A 301 -7.96 -2.46 -12.00
C ILE A 301 -9.40 -2.23 -12.43
N THR A 302 -9.91 -1.05 -12.10
CA THR A 302 -11.23 -0.56 -12.51
C THR A 302 -11.10 0.79 -13.19
N GLU A 303 -11.67 0.97 -14.36
CA GLU A 303 -11.84 2.27 -15.00
C GLU A 303 -12.98 3.02 -14.32
N VAL A 304 -12.69 4.21 -13.82
CA VAL A 304 -13.68 5.05 -13.13
C VAL A 304 -14.08 6.29 -13.93
N GLY A 305 -13.38 6.58 -15.04
CA GLY A 305 -13.56 7.80 -15.82
C GLY A 305 -13.01 9.03 -15.10
N ASN A 306 -12.83 10.12 -15.82
CA ASN A 306 -12.23 11.34 -15.24
C ASN A 306 -13.13 12.05 -14.23
N ASP A 307 -14.43 11.83 -14.30
CA ASP A 307 -15.45 12.37 -13.40
C ASP A 307 -15.90 11.41 -12.31
N PHE A 308 -15.30 10.22 -12.24
CA PHE A 308 -15.63 9.14 -11.31
C PHE A 308 -17.07 8.59 -11.46
N SER A 309 -17.64 8.70 -12.65
CA SER A 309 -19.00 8.20 -12.96
C SER A 309 -19.04 6.75 -13.45
N ARG A 310 -17.89 6.18 -13.86
CA ARG A 310 -17.79 4.83 -14.42
C ARG A 310 -17.40 3.81 -13.36
N ARG A 311 -17.76 2.55 -13.64
CA ARG A 311 -17.41 1.35 -12.84
C ARG A 311 -17.17 0.18 -13.78
N ASN A 312 -16.16 0.32 -14.67
CA ASN A 312 -15.79 -0.73 -15.61
C ASN A 312 -14.64 -1.57 -15.03
N HIS A 313 -14.96 -2.73 -14.48
CA HIS A 313 -14.00 -3.64 -13.86
C HIS A 313 -13.23 -4.40 -14.95
N LEU A 314 -11.95 -4.09 -15.13
CA LEU A 314 -11.11 -4.64 -16.17
C LEU A 314 -10.37 -5.93 -15.74
N GLY A 315 -10.44 -6.28 -14.46
CA GLY A 315 -9.86 -7.51 -13.91
C GLY A 315 -8.41 -7.37 -13.48
N LEU A 316 -7.61 -8.39 -13.75
CA LEU A 316 -6.24 -8.55 -13.27
C LEU A 316 -5.30 -7.49 -13.85
N PHE A 317 -4.62 -6.75 -12.97
CA PHE A 317 -3.59 -5.77 -13.30
C PHE A 317 -2.17 -6.30 -13.05
N TYR A 318 -1.96 -6.97 -11.92
CA TYR A 318 -0.70 -7.60 -11.55
C TYR A 318 -0.97 -8.92 -10.83
N ASP A 319 -0.38 -9.98 -11.36
CA ASP A 319 -0.52 -11.33 -10.83
C ASP A 319 0.55 -11.58 -9.76
N SER A 320 0.11 -11.85 -8.55
CA SER A 320 0.99 -12.14 -7.42
C SER A 320 1.58 -13.54 -7.57
N ALA A 321 2.91 -13.61 -7.63
CA ALA A 321 3.59 -14.89 -7.72
C ALA A 321 3.46 -15.69 -6.41
N ASN A 322 3.31 -17.02 -6.51
CA ASN A 322 3.31 -17.92 -5.35
C ASN A 322 4.73 -18.27 -4.84
N THR A 323 5.72 -17.52 -5.27
CA THR A 323 7.13 -17.63 -4.87
C THR A 323 7.61 -16.30 -4.29
N PRO A 324 8.72 -16.29 -3.51
CA PRO A 324 9.27 -15.05 -3.00
C PRO A 324 9.55 -14.02 -4.12
N PRO A 325 9.34 -12.71 -3.81
CA PRO A 325 8.92 -12.20 -2.51
C PRO A 325 7.40 -12.19 -2.30
N ASP A 326 6.59 -12.37 -3.33
CA ASP A 326 5.14 -12.16 -3.27
C ASP A 326 4.43 -13.22 -2.44
N ASN A 327 4.81 -14.49 -2.55
CA ASN A 327 4.22 -15.60 -1.81
C ASN A 327 2.68 -15.61 -1.87
N GLY A 328 2.12 -15.24 -3.02
CA GLY A 328 0.68 -15.16 -3.24
C GLY A 328 0.01 -13.89 -2.68
N ARG A 329 0.77 -12.80 -2.42
CA ARG A 329 0.19 -11.52 -2.02
C ARG A 329 1.03 -10.33 -2.50
N SER A 330 0.38 -9.45 -3.24
CA SER A 330 0.88 -8.12 -3.63
C SER A 330 -0.14 -7.07 -3.21
N ALA A 331 0.29 -5.98 -2.58
CA ALA A 331 -0.64 -4.99 -2.04
C ALA A 331 -0.10 -3.55 -2.11
N ALA A 332 -1.00 -2.60 -1.92
CA ALA A 332 -0.73 -1.17 -1.75
C ALA A 332 0.27 -0.60 -2.77
N PRO A 333 0.03 -0.71 -4.08
CA PRO A 333 0.97 -0.26 -5.10
C PRO A 333 1.16 1.25 -5.07
N SER A 334 2.38 1.69 -5.41
CA SER A 334 2.75 3.09 -5.61
C SER A 334 3.57 3.20 -6.89
N PHE A 335 3.17 4.08 -7.78
CA PHE A 335 3.77 4.16 -9.11
C PHE A 335 4.71 5.36 -9.24
N GLY A 336 5.74 5.20 -10.04
CA GLY A 336 6.71 6.23 -10.38
C GLY A 336 7.35 5.97 -11.72
N THR A 337 8.07 6.98 -12.21
CA THR A 337 8.85 6.89 -13.45
C THR A 337 10.28 7.35 -13.19
N ASP A 338 11.26 6.59 -13.63
CA ASP A 338 12.66 6.96 -13.61
C ASP A 338 13.23 6.89 -15.02
N ARG A 339 13.74 8.04 -15.52
CA ARG A 339 14.33 8.14 -16.87
C ARG A 339 13.44 7.55 -17.97
N GLY A 340 12.13 7.81 -17.87
CA GLY A 340 11.14 7.35 -18.85
C GLY A 340 10.67 5.90 -18.67
N VAL A 341 11.23 5.15 -17.73
CA VAL A 341 10.83 3.78 -17.41
C VAL A 341 9.79 3.81 -16.28
N PRO A 342 8.62 3.18 -16.45
CA PRO A 342 7.61 3.09 -15.40
C PRO A 342 7.95 1.97 -14.40
N TYR A 343 7.69 2.25 -13.12
CA TYR A 343 7.88 1.33 -12.00
C TYR A 343 6.67 1.30 -11.09
N MET A 344 6.43 0.16 -10.48
CA MET A 344 5.48 -0.06 -9.41
C MET A 344 6.23 -0.56 -8.18
N VAL A 345 6.17 0.21 -7.09
CA VAL A 345 6.67 -0.19 -5.76
C VAL A 345 5.49 -0.68 -4.96
N TYR A 346 5.60 -1.85 -4.31
CA TYR A 346 4.44 -2.50 -3.68
C TYR A 346 4.85 -3.33 -2.46
N GLU A 347 3.87 -3.67 -1.62
CA GLU A 347 4.03 -4.67 -0.58
C GLU A 347 4.05 -6.06 -1.23
N ALA A 348 5.07 -6.84 -0.93
CA ALA A 348 5.23 -8.22 -1.39
C ALA A 348 5.27 -9.18 -0.20
N GLY A 349 4.42 -10.19 -0.23
CA GLY A 349 4.35 -11.21 0.80
C GLY A 349 3.31 -10.97 1.88
N GLU A 350 3.20 -11.92 2.81
CA GLU A 350 2.24 -11.86 3.91
C GLU A 350 2.60 -10.78 4.92
N ARG A 351 1.57 -10.25 5.60
CA ARG A 351 1.79 -9.37 6.75
C ARG A 351 2.72 -10.02 7.78
N LEU A 352 3.54 -9.20 8.43
CA LEU A 352 4.58 -9.60 9.40
C LEU A 352 5.73 -10.44 8.81
N GLN A 353 5.73 -10.68 7.51
CA GLN A 353 6.80 -11.39 6.79
C GLN A 353 7.09 -10.76 5.43
N GLY A 354 6.41 -9.67 5.11
CA GLY A 354 6.49 -9.00 3.84
C GLY A 354 7.73 -8.14 3.68
N SER A 355 7.90 -7.66 2.46
CA SER A 355 8.94 -6.74 2.03
C SER A 355 8.35 -5.65 1.14
N ILE A 356 9.13 -4.62 0.85
CA ILE A 356 8.81 -3.68 -0.23
C ILE A 356 9.62 -4.11 -1.45
N ALA A 357 8.91 -4.40 -2.53
CA ALA A 357 9.44 -4.81 -3.80
C ALA A 357 9.20 -3.77 -4.89
N VAL A 358 9.94 -3.88 -5.99
CA VAL A 358 9.74 -3.08 -7.20
C VAL A 358 9.51 -3.99 -8.39
N ALA A 359 8.52 -3.63 -9.20
CA ALA A 359 8.26 -4.18 -10.51
C ALA A 359 8.51 -3.10 -11.57
N ARG A 360 9.06 -3.53 -12.72
CA ARG A 360 9.33 -2.69 -13.88
C ARG A 360 8.26 -2.96 -14.94
N GLY A 361 7.77 -1.89 -15.57
CA GLY A 361 6.83 -1.94 -16.67
C GLY A 361 7.46 -1.76 -18.06
#